data_89b61f6957e6ee48e439731a1cae7db0
#
_entry.id   89b61f6957e6ee48e439731a1cae7db0
#
_cell.length_a   1.000
_cell.length_b   1.000
_cell.length_c   1.000
_cell.angle_alpha   90.00
_cell.angle_beta   90.00
_cell.angle_gamma   90.00
#
_symmetry.space_group_name_H-M   'P 1'
#
loop_
_entity.id
_entity.type
_entity.pdbx_description
1 polymer ?
#
loop_
_entity_poly.entity_id
_entity_poly.type
_entity_poly.pdbx_seq_one_letter_code
_entity_poly.pdbx_strand_id
1 'polypeptide(L)'
;MNIKGSYVIRAGNKIIRGNNIITLLGESFFMNRAINNEFDPLKYIVFGNSSIKARKSDYTLGNETVRKRCVSEVNLESKQIILSCSCSASEILGTTEIGVANDDILISHDVYAAITSDFITEVIDSVEITYTFDLSTSATKSEWKYYTSGDSGNTKRNIYYTTEENTVVGVTEENTMSGYRAVKSLDSLKSTTGAYFHDVNTNTLFIRTTKNDNPNSVGYKIVISTR
;
A
#
# COMPACT_ATOMS: atom_id res chain seq x y z
N MET A 1 3.90 9.83 1.24
CA MET A 1 4.14 8.46 1.69
C MET A 1 2.86 7.67 1.46
N ASN A 2 2.87 6.63 0.64
CA ASN A 2 1.66 5.84 0.39
C ASN A 2 1.78 4.54 1.21
N ILE A 3 1.11 4.50 2.36
CA ILE A 3 1.10 3.32 3.22
C ILE A 3 -0.13 2.51 2.85
N LYS A 4 0.06 1.25 2.51
CA LYS A 4 -1.03 0.31 2.28
C LYS A 4 -1.11 -0.64 3.46
N GLY A 5 -2.30 -0.88 3.94
CA GLY A 5 -2.55 -1.88 4.94
C GLY A 5 -3.42 -3.01 4.39
N SER A 6 -3.14 -4.21 4.84
CA SER A 6 -3.93 -5.39 4.53
C SER A 6 -3.99 -6.31 5.74
N TYR A 7 -4.98 -7.19 5.78
CA TYR A 7 -5.10 -8.16 6.84
C TYR A 7 -5.55 -9.54 6.33
N VAL A 8 -5.22 -10.53 7.12
CA VAL A 8 -5.66 -11.91 6.96
C VAL A 8 -6.21 -12.39 8.30
N ILE A 9 -7.44 -12.87 8.31
CA ILE A 9 -8.05 -13.58 9.43
C ILE A 9 -8.18 -15.04 9.02
N ARG A 10 -7.55 -15.95 9.77
CA ARG A 10 -7.51 -17.38 9.47
C ARG A 10 -8.18 -18.18 10.59
N ALA A 11 -9.18 -18.98 10.22
CA ALA A 11 -9.86 -19.92 11.10
C ALA A 11 -9.75 -21.33 10.48
N GLY A 12 -8.76 -22.11 10.87
CA GLY A 12 -8.43 -23.38 10.23
C GLY A 12 -8.11 -23.18 8.73
N ASN A 13 -8.90 -23.81 7.87
CA ASN A 13 -8.77 -23.69 6.42
C ASN A 13 -9.51 -22.48 5.82
N LYS A 14 -10.33 -21.79 6.59
CA LYS A 14 -11.09 -20.62 6.13
C LYS A 14 -10.30 -19.34 6.33
N ILE A 15 -10.40 -18.44 5.37
CA ILE A 15 -9.59 -17.21 5.32
C ILE A 15 -10.47 -16.04 4.87
N ILE A 16 -10.42 -14.95 5.64
CA ILE A 16 -10.89 -13.62 5.22
C ILE A 16 -9.66 -12.77 4.93
N ARG A 17 -9.69 -12.02 3.83
CA ARG A 17 -8.66 -11.03 3.47
C ARG A 17 -9.31 -9.70 3.15
N GLY A 18 -8.66 -8.62 3.51
CA GLY A 18 -9.10 -7.28 3.17
C GLY A 18 -7.93 -6.28 3.12
N ASN A 19 -8.26 -5.11 2.59
CA ASN A 19 -7.39 -3.94 2.59
C ASN A 19 -8.06 -2.88 3.44
N ASN A 20 -7.27 -2.13 4.18
CA ASN A 20 -7.77 -1.12 5.09
C ASN A 20 -7.45 0.30 4.63
N ILE A 21 -8.21 1.24 5.15
CA ILE A 21 -7.93 2.66 5.04
C ILE A 21 -6.98 3.05 6.16
N ILE A 22 -5.88 3.71 5.82
CA ILE A 22 -5.04 4.39 6.82
C ILE A 22 -5.76 5.68 7.21
N THR A 23 -6.00 5.88 8.51
CA THR A 23 -6.67 7.08 9.00
C THR A 23 -5.76 8.30 8.90
N LEU A 24 -6.30 9.50 9.02
CA LEU A 24 -5.49 10.73 9.07
C LEU A 24 -4.55 10.73 10.29
N LEU A 25 -5.01 10.19 11.43
CA LEU A 25 -4.15 10.01 12.61
C LEU A 25 -3.08 8.95 12.37
N GLY A 26 -3.40 7.89 11.62
CA GLY A 26 -2.43 6.87 11.21
C GLY A 26 -1.36 7.43 10.26
N GLU A 27 -1.74 8.25 9.30
CA GLU A 27 -0.77 8.96 8.44
C GLU A 27 0.15 9.86 9.29
N SER A 28 -0.43 10.61 10.25
CA SER A 28 0.31 11.44 11.19
C SER A 28 1.25 10.63 12.09
N PHE A 29 0.78 9.48 12.60
CA PHE A 29 1.59 8.55 13.38
C PHE A 29 2.86 8.14 12.64
N PHE A 30 2.76 7.66 11.41
CA PHE A 30 3.92 7.21 10.65
C PHE A 30 4.89 8.35 10.34
N MET A 31 4.39 9.56 10.06
CA MET A 31 5.24 10.74 9.84
C MET A 31 5.97 11.17 11.11
N ASN A 32 5.25 11.24 12.24
CA ASN A 32 5.83 11.71 13.49
C ASN A 32 6.83 10.71 14.09
N ARG A 33 6.60 9.39 13.94
CA ARG A 33 7.56 8.38 14.41
C ARG A 33 8.91 8.46 13.69
N ALA A 34 8.96 9.00 12.48
CA ALA A 34 10.22 9.24 11.77
C ALA A 34 11.00 10.45 12.32
N ILE A 35 10.34 11.37 13.02
CA ILE A 35 10.92 12.63 13.51
C ILE A 35 11.10 12.60 15.02
N ASN A 36 10.10 12.10 15.75
CA ASN A 36 10.06 12.06 17.19
C ASN A 36 9.33 10.81 17.71
N ASN A 37 9.38 10.57 19.00
CA ASN A 37 8.76 9.44 19.68
C ASN A 37 7.48 9.84 20.44
N GLU A 38 6.73 10.83 19.99
CA GLU A 38 5.54 11.33 20.69
C GLU A 38 4.40 10.32 20.77
N PHE A 39 4.33 9.40 19.80
CA PHE A 39 3.31 8.36 19.80
C PHE A 39 3.85 7.03 20.34
N ASP A 40 3.02 6.37 21.13
CA ASP A 40 3.25 4.98 21.51
C ASP A 40 3.33 4.05 20.31
N PRO A 41 4.12 2.96 20.37
CA PRO A 41 4.22 1.99 19.27
C PRO A 41 2.86 1.39 18.90
N LEU A 42 2.76 0.81 17.70
CA LEU A 42 1.64 -0.06 17.34
C LEU A 42 1.55 -1.21 18.34
N LYS A 43 0.39 -1.40 18.97
CA LYS A 43 0.22 -2.37 20.06
C LYS A 43 -0.91 -3.35 19.85
N TYR A 44 -1.98 -2.91 19.18
CA TYR A 44 -3.22 -3.66 19.18
C TYR A 44 -3.78 -3.85 17.78
N ILE A 45 -4.34 -5.04 17.56
CA ILE A 45 -5.36 -5.25 16.54
C ILE A 45 -6.70 -5.19 17.27
N VAL A 46 -7.62 -4.39 16.73
CA VAL A 46 -8.92 -4.09 17.33
C VAL A 46 -10.05 -4.56 16.43
N PHE A 47 -11.12 -5.05 17.01
CA PHE A 47 -12.32 -5.51 16.30
C PHE A 47 -13.56 -4.82 16.84
N GLY A 48 -14.55 -4.66 15.98
CA GLY A 48 -15.83 -4.08 16.30
C GLY A 48 -16.97 -4.71 15.52
N ASN A 49 -18.18 -4.27 15.79
CA ASN A 49 -19.39 -4.81 15.16
C ASN A 49 -20.28 -3.74 14.49
N SER A 50 -19.72 -2.59 14.15
CA SER A 50 -20.42 -1.59 13.34
C SER A 50 -20.35 -1.93 11.85
N SER A 51 -21.39 -1.57 11.11
CA SER A 51 -21.48 -1.68 9.66
C SER A 51 -21.21 -0.34 8.94
N ILE A 52 -20.81 0.70 9.68
CA ILE A 52 -20.53 2.02 9.12
C ILE A 52 -19.23 1.93 8.32
N LYS A 53 -19.31 2.31 7.04
CA LYS A 53 -18.14 2.28 6.14
C LYS A 53 -16.96 3.07 6.71
N ALA A 54 -15.79 2.44 6.73
CA ALA A 54 -14.54 3.05 7.17
C ALA A 54 -14.21 4.34 6.38
N ARG A 55 -13.67 5.34 7.07
CA ARG A 55 -13.27 6.64 6.51
C ARG A 55 -11.91 7.05 7.04
N LYS A 56 -11.19 7.86 6.28
CA LYS A 56 -9.93 8.45 6.73
C LYS A 56 -10.04 9.31 7.99
N SER A 57 -11.20 9.90 8.24
CA SER A 57 -11.48 10.73 9.41
C SER A 57 -11.79 9.96 10.68
N ASP A 58 -11.82 8.62 10.61
CA ASP A 58 -12.15 7.81 11.79
C ASP A 58 -11.00 7.89 12.79
N TYR A 59 -11.35 8.07 14.05
CA TYR A 59 -10.40 8.11 15.18
C TYR A 59 -10.61 6.95 16.16
N THR A 60 -11.74 6.23 16.02
CA THR A 60 -12.08 4.99 16.73
C THR A 60 -12.81 4.06 15.78
N LEU A 61 -12.93 2.77 16.10
CA LEU A 61 -13.95 1.91 15.47
C LEU A 61 -15.34 2.43 15.78
N GLY A 62 -16.31 2.09 14.96
CA GLY A 62 -17.70 2.47 15.17
C GLY A 62 -18.27 1.89 16.47
N ASN A 63 -17.92 0.62 16.79
CA ASN A 63 -18.23 0.00 18.08
C ASN A 63 -17.17 -1.07 18.39
N GLU A 64 -16.07 -0.68 19.02
CA GLU A 64 -15.01 -1.60 19.43
C GLU A 64 -15.50 -2.61 20.48
N THR A 65 -15.31 -3.89 20.22
CA THR A 65 -15.72 -4.98 21.10
C THR A 65 -14.56 -5.81 21.61
N VAL A 66 -13.47 -5.86 20.85
CA VAL A 66 -12.27 -6.66 21.18
C VAL A 66 -11.02 -5.86 20.88
N ARG A 67 -10.06 -5.88 21.82
CA ARG A 67 -8.73 -5.28 21.68
C ARG A 67 -7.67 -6.32 22.03
N LYS A 68 -6.88 -6.73 21.06
CA LYS A 68 -5.84 -7.75 21.25
C LYS A 68 -4.45 -7.13 21.11
N ARG A 69 -3.63 -7.32 22.13
CA ARG A 69 -2.21 -7.01 22.02
C ARG A 69 -1.56 -7.91 20.97
N CYS A 70 -0.80 -7.32 20.09
CA CYS A 70 -0.13 -8.03 19.01
C CYS A 70 1.39 -8.10 19.22
N VAL A 71 1.99 -9.09 18.59
CA VAL A 71 3.44 -9.13 18.35
C VAL A 71 3.70 -8.39 17.04
N SER A 72 4.74 -7.56 17.00
CA SER A 72 5.12 -6.81 15.82
C SER A 72 6.48 -7.26 15.30
N GLU A 73 6.59 -7.36 13.99
CA GLU A 73 7.81 -7.67 13.26
C GLU A 73 8.03 -6.64 12.15
N VAL A 74 9.29 -6.29 11.90
CA VAL A 74 9.68 -5.43 10.78
C VAL A 74 10.47 -6.25 9.77
N ASN A 75 9.92 -6.40 8.58
CA ASN A 75 10.65 -6.96 7.45
C ASN A 75 11.27 -5.82 6.63
N LEU A 76 12.57 -5.64 6.77
CA LEU A 76 13.31 -4.56 6.10
C LEU A 76 13.44 -4.81 4.58
N GLU A 77 13.49 -6.06 4.15
CA GLU A 77 13.63 -6.43 2.74
C GLU A 77 12.36 -6.08 1.95
N SER A 78 11.20 -6.48 2.48
CA SER A 78 9.90 -6.16 1.88
C SER A 78 9.36 -4.79 2.29
N LYS A 79 10.03 -4.08 3.22
CA LYS A 79 9.58 -2.80 3.79
C LYS A 79 8.19 -2.90 4.42
N GLN A 80 7.97 -3.94 5.18
CA GLN A 80 6.68 -4.22 5.80
C GLN A 80 6.79 -4.21 7.32
N ILE A 81 5.72 -3.73 7.97
CA ILE A 81 5.46 -3.95 9.39
C ILE A 81 4.35 -4.99 9.46
N ILE A 82 4.61 -6.07 10.17
CA ILE A 82 3.67 -7.18 10.36
C ILE A 82 3.26 -7.22 11.82
N LEU A 83 1.96 -7.27 12.07
CA LEU A 83 1.38 -7.41 13.39
C LEU A 83 0.60 -8.72 13.43
N SER A 84 0.80 -9.51 14.47
CA SER A 84 0.12 -10.79 14.62
C SER A 84 -0.47 -10.94 16.02
N CYS A 85 -1.68 -11.48 16.09
CA CYS A 85 -2.31 -11.89 17.33
C CYS A 85 -3.21 -13.10 17.08
N SER A 86 -3.71 -13.69 18.16
CA SER A 86 -4.73 -14.73 18.13
C SER A 86 -5.93 -14.35 18.99
N CYS A 87 -7.11 -14.75 18.56
CA CYS A 87 -8.37 -14.58 19.28
C CYS A 87 -9.08 -15.93 19.44
N SER A 88 -9.85 -16.09 20.50
CA SER A 88 -10.81 -17.19 20.54
C SER A 88 -11.92 -16.97 19.51
N ALA A 89 -12.54 -18.04 19.07
CA ALA A 89 -13.69 -17.99 18.16
C ALA A 89 -14.82 -17.11 18.70
N SER A 90 -15.09 -17.19 20.01
CA SER A 90 -16.16 -16.41 20.67
C SER A 90 -15.87 -14.91 20.73
N GLU A 91 -14.60 -14.49 20.76
CA GLU A 91 -14.24 -13.07 20.81
C GLU A 91 -14.52 -12.36 19.49
N ILE A 92 -14.34 -13.03 18.36
CA ILE A 92 -14.50 -12.40 17.05
C ILE A 92 -15.82 -12.73 16.35
N LEU A 93 -16.64 -13.63 16.91
CA LEU A 93 -17.95 -13.95 16.37
C LEU A 93 -18.83 -12.69 16.28
N GLY A 94 -19.39 -12.43 15.11
CA GLY A 94 -20.27 -11.29 14.86
C GLY A 94 -19.53 -9.97 14.62
N THR A 95 -18.19 -9.94 14.65
CA THR A 95 -17.43 -8.73 14.31
C THR A 95 -17.54 -8.42 12.83
N THR A 96 -17.52 -7.13 12.51
CA THR A 96 -17.61 -6.58 11.15
C THR A 96 -16.57 -5.51 10.87
N GLU A 97 -15.80 -5.11 11.88
CA GLU A 97 -14.77 -4.09 11.79
C GLU A 97 -13.43 -4.65 12.25
N ILE A 98 -12.35 -4.20 11.63
CA ILE A 98 -10.97 -4.44 12.07
C ILE A 98 -10.15 -3.17 11.92
N GLY A 99 -9.23 -2.96 12.85
CA GLY A 99 -8.27 -1.87 12.78
C GLY A 99 -6.98 -2.20 13.51
N VAL A 100 -6.02 -1.31 13.36
CA VAL A 100 -4.80 -1.29 14.19
C VAL A 100 -4.81 -0.01 15.01
N ALA A 101 -4.44 -0.13 16.28
CA ALA A 101 -4.39 0.99 17.20
C ALA A 101 -3.14 0.93 18.09
N ASN A 102 -2.78 2.07 18.66
CA ASN A 102 -1.99 2.14 19.89
C ASN A 102 -2.93 2.43 21.07
N ASP A 103 -2.43 2.98 22.19
CA ASP A 103 -3.29 3.27 23.33
C ASP A 103 -4.28 4.41 23.03
N ASP A 104 -3.93 5.37 22.19
CA ASP A 104 -4.61 6.64 22.03
C ASP A 104 -5.35 6.82 20.71
N ILE A 105 -4.84 6.22 19.62
CA ILE A 105 -5.35 6.49 18.27
C ILE A 105 -5.57 5.24 17.44
N LEU A 106 -6.57 5.31 16.56
CA LEU A 106 -6.81 4.34 15.50
C LEU A 106 -5.93 4.68 14.30
N ILE A 107 -5.08 3.74 13.90
CA ILE A 107 -4.12 3.90 12.80
C ILE A 107 -4.75 3.51 11.46
N SER A 108 -5.59 2.49 11.48
CA SER A 108 -6.22 1.97 10.27
C SER A 108 -7.59 1.36 10.58
N HIS A 109 -8.47 1.35 9.58
CA HIS A 109 -9.83 0.86 9.71
C HIS A 109 -10.31 0.18 8.43
N ASP A 110 -10.99 -0.95 8.57
CA ASP A 110 -11.77 -1.59 7.51
C ASP A 110 -13.06 -2.21 8.07
N VAL A 111 -14.01 -2.41 7.17
CA VAL A 111 -15.30 -3.07 7.46
C VAL A 111 -15.48 -4.24 6.51
N TYR A 112 -15.80 -5.40 7.05
CA TYR A 112 -15.96 -6.65 6.33
C TYR A 112 -17.30 -7.32 6.63
N ALA A 113 -17.63 -8.40 5.92
CA ALA A 113 -18.83 -9.19 6.22
C ALA A 113 -18.70 -9.86 7.58
N ALA A 114 -19.77 -9.86 8.38
CA ALA A 114 -19.74 -10.39 9.73
C ALA A 114 -19.14 -11.81 9.81
N ILE A 115 -18.27 -12.01 10.77
CA ILE A 115 -17.75 -13.35 11.06
C ILE A 115 -18.89 -14.20 11.63
N THR A 116 -19.25 -15.25 10.90
CA THR A 116 -20.35 -16.15 11.24
C THR A 116 -19.87 -17.38 12.00
N SER A 117 -20.79 -18.08 12.62
CA SER A 117 -20.51 -19.39 13.24
C SER A 117 -19.89 -20.37 12.25
N ASP A 118 -20.34 -20.36 10.99
CA ASP A 118 -19.79 -21.25 9.96
C ASP A 118 -18.32 -20.96 9.68
N PHE A 119 -17.90 -19.69 9.74
CA PHE A 119 -16.49 -19.33 9.54
C PHE A 119 -15.59 -19.92 10.63
N ILE A 120 -16.05 -19.95 11.87
CA ILE A 120 -15.28 -20.38 13.04
C ILE A 120 -15.49 -21.84 13.44
N THR A 121 -16.31 -22.62 12.71
CA THR A 121 -16.67 -24.02 13.06
C THR A 121 -15.45 -24.95 13.14
N GLU A 122 -14.39 -24.65 12.36
CA GLU A 122 -13.19 -25.50 12.28
C GLU A 122 -12.06 -25.03 13.23
N VAL A 123 -12.34 -24.05 14.10
CA VAL A 123 -11.32 -23.53 15.03
C VAL A 123 -11.16 -24.51 16.19
N ILE A 124 -9.98 -25.10 16.29
CA ILE A 124 -9.64 -26.02 17.37
C ILE A 124 -9.12 -25.23 18.58
N ASP A 125 -8.17 -24.29 18.33
CA ASP A 125 -7.50 -23.55 19.41
C ASP A 125 -7.78 -22.04 19.32
N SER A 126 -7.45 -21.41 18.20
CA SER A 126 -7.58 -19.96 18.03
C SER A 126 -7.71 -19.56 16.57
N VAL A 127 -8.25 -18.37 16.36
CA VAL A 127 -8.24 -17.67 15.07
C VAL A 127 -6.99 -16.82 15.02
N GLU A 128 -6.21 -17.00 13.95
CA GLU A 128 -4.98 -16.25 13.73
C GLU A 128 -5.27 -14.99 12.92
N ILE A 129 -4.74 -13.87 13.36
CA ILE A 129 -4.86 -12.61 12.68
C ILE A 129 -3.46 -12.08 12.34
N THR A 130 -3.25 -11.77 11.07
CA THR A 130 -2.04 -11.09 10.59
C THR A 130 -2.45 -9.80 9.90
N TYR A 131 -1.83 -8.72 10.29
CA TYR A 131 -2.02 -7.40 9.74
C TYR A 131 -0.70 -6.87 9.19
N THR A 132 -0.68 -6.39 7.95
CA THR A 132 0.54 -5.94 7.28
C THR A 132 0.39 -4.50 6.84
N PHE A 133 1.30 -3.64 7.27
CA PHE A 133 1.53 -2.33 6.66
C PHE A 133 2.66 -2.44 5.65
N ASP A 134 2.35 -2.17 4.41
CA ASP A 134 3.33 -2.05 3.35
C ASP A 134 3.77 -0.58 3.25
N LEU A 135 5.03 -0.34 3.61
CA LEU A 135 5.66 0.97 3.59
C LEU A 135 6.42 1.21 2.27
N SER A 136 6.33 0.28 1.34
CA SER A 136 6.90 0.45 0.02
C SER A 136 6.12 1.57 -0.69
N THR A 137 6.68 2.77 -0.63
CA THR A 137 6.12 3.98 -1.24
C THR A 137 6.18 3.97 -2.77
N SER A 138 6.54 2.86 -3.34
CA SER A 138 6.87 2.77 -4.75
C SER A 138 6.41 1.45 -5.32
N ALA A 139 5.42 1.52 -6.20
CA ALA A 139 5.13 0.39 -7.07
C ALA A 139 6.31 0.18 -8.03
N THR A 140 6.99 -0.97 -7.93
CA THR A 140 7.85 -1.41 -9.01
C THR A 140 6.94 -1.77 -10.18
N LYS A 141 7.00 -1.00 -11.26
CA LYS A 141 6.28 -1.35 -12.48
C LYS A 141 7.17 -2.27 -13.31
N SER A 142 6.71 -3.49 -13.54
CA SER A 142 7.42 -4.52 -14.32
C SER A 142 6.91 -4.67 -15.75
N GLU A 143 5.81 -4.01 -16.11
CA GLU A 143 5.20 -4.13 -17.41
C GLU A 143 5.15 -2.78 -18.13
N TRP A 144 6.24 -2.45 -18.79
CA TRP A 144 6.34 -1.27 -19.64
C TRP A 144 6.06 -1.65 -21.09
N LYS A 145 5.09 -0.98 -21.71
CA LYS A 145 4.79 -1.13 -23.13
C LYS A 145 5.56 -0.10 -23.95
N TYR A 146 6.09 -0.50 -25.08
CA TYR A 146 6.77 0.40 -26.00
C TYR A 146 5.78 1.36 -26.64
N TYR A 147 6.04 2.66 -26.57
CA TYR A 147 5.26 3.68 -27.21
C TYR A 147 5.84 3.99 -28.59
N THR A 148 5.14 3.57 -29.66
CA THR A 148 5.50 3.92 -31.03
C THR A 148 4.85 5.25 -31.38
N SER A 149 5.53 6.38 -31.16
CA SER A 149 5.15 7.61 -31.84
C SER A 149 5.73 7.56 -33.25
N GLY A 150 4.92 7.86 -34.26
CA GLY A 150 5.30 7.84 -35.69
C GLY A 150 6.42 8.81 -36.07
N ASP A 151 7.58 8.73 -35.42
CA ASP A 151 8.77 9.50 -35.72
C ASP A 151 9.45 8.96 -37.00
N SER A 152 9.25 9.63 -38.09
CA SER A 152 10.02 9.47 -39.34
C SER A 152 11.41 10.10 -39.14
N GLY A 153 12.37 9.32 -38.62
CA GLY A 153 13.75 9.82 -38.48
C GLY A 153 14.67 8.87 -37.72
N ASN A 154 15.94 8.85 -38.09
CA ASN A 154 16.99 7.92 -37.65
C ASN A 154 17.35 7.92 -36.14
N THR A 155 16.60 8.60 -35.26
CA THR A 155 16.83 8.61 -33.83
C THR A 155 15.72 7.87 -33.12
N LYS A 156 15.95 6.60 -32.82
CA LYS A 156 15.06 5.80 -31.96
C LYS A 156 14.97 6.47 -30.59
N ARG A 157 13.83 7.09 -30.32
CA ARG A 157 13.50 7.65 -29.02
C ARG A 157 12.67 6.61 -28.28
N ASN A 158 13.32 5.81 -27.45
CA ASN A 158 12.65 4.72 -26.74
C ASN A 158 11.83 5.27 -25.58
N ILE A 159 10.54 5.52 -25.83
CA ILE A 159 9.56 5.89 -24.80
C ILE A 159 8.73 4.66 -24.47
N TYR A 160 8.50 4.47 -23.20
CA TYR A 160 7.70 3.39 -22.68
C TYR A 160 6.56 3.94 -21.82
N TYR A 161 5.47 3.20 -21.72
CA TYR A 161 4.33 3.61 -20.91
C TYR A 161 3.76 2.46 -20.09
N THR A 162 3.06 2.82 -19.02
CA THR A 162 2.26 1.94 -18.18
C THR A 162 1.03 2.69 -17.69
N THR A 163 0.03 1.97 -17.18
CA THR A 163 -1.13 2.59 -16.55
C THR A 163 -0.80 2.96 -15.11
N GLU A 164 -1.13 4.19 -14.69
CA GLU A 164 -0.98 4.67 -13.31
C GLU A 164 -2.16 5.59 -12.96
N GLU A 165 -3.01 5.15 -12.04
CA GLU A 165 -4.24 5.86 -11.65
C GLU A 165 -3.98 7.00 -10.65
N ASN A 166 -2.89 6.89 -9.89
CA ASN A 166 -2.54 7.90 -8.89
C ASN A 166 -1.64 8.98 -9.50
N THR A 167 -1.71 10.19 -8.97
CA THR A 167 -0.82 11.27 -9.43
C THR A 167 0.63 10.92 -9.15
N VAL A 168 1.44 10.80 -10.20
CA VAL A 168 2.88 10.53 -10.08
C VAL A 168 3.61 11.79 -9.65
N VAL A 169 4.33 11.70 -8.54
CA VAL A 169 5.14 12.80 -7.99
C VAL A 169 6.64 12.58 -8.15
N GLY A 170 7.05 11.35 -8.48
CA GLY A 170 8.44 11.03 -8.74
C GLY A 170 8.60 9.70 -9.47
N VAL A 171 9.64 9.60 -10.27
CA VAL A 171 10.09 8.35 -10.91
C VAL A 171 11.59 8.25 -10.68
N THR A 172 12.06 7.08 -10.26
CA THR A 172 13.48 6.84 -9.98
C THR A 172 13.90 5.53 -10.64
N GLU A 173 15.08 5.55 -11.22
CA GLU A 173 15.76 4.36 -11.73
C GLU A 173 16.70 3.83 -10.64
N GLU A 174 16.37 2.70 -10.03
CA GLU A 174 17.06 2.22 -8.82
C GLU A 174 18.54 1.93 -9.06
N ASN A 175 18.89 1.42 -10.23
CA ASN A 175 20.26 1.06 -10.58
C ASN A 175 21.21 2.26 -10.69
N THR A 176 20.68 3.45 -10.94
CA THR A 176 21.47 4.67 -11.08
C THR A 176 21.30 5.61 -9.89
N MET A 177 20.35 5.32 -8.99
CA MET A 177 19.88 6.21 -7.92
C MET A 177 19.49 7.62 -8.44
N SER A 178 19.17 7.70 -9.72
CA SER A 178 18.85 8.97 -10.40
C SER A 178 17.33 9.15 -10.46
N GLY A 179 16.85 10.26 -9.93
CA GLY A 179 15.47 10.70 -10.11
C GLY A 179 15.25 11.21 -11.55
N TYR A 180 14.13 10.80 -12.13
CA TYR A 180 13.73 11.29 -13.45
C TYR A 180 13.14 12.70 -13.35
N ARG A 181 13.44 13.51 -14.36
CA ARG A 181 12.87 14.85 -14.48
C ARG A 181 11.41 14.77 -14.94
N ALA A 182 10.51 15.42 -14.22
CA ALA A 182 9.14 15.63 -14.70
C ALA A 182 9.13 16.59 -15.88
N VAL A 183 8.43 16.22 -16.94
CA VAL A 183 8.20 17.08 -18.11
C VAL A 183 6.71 17.31 -18.35
N LYS A 184 6.37 18.40 -19.05
CA LYS A 184 4.96 18.85 -19.16
C LYS A 184 4.19 18.23 -20.32
N SER A 185 4.87 17.53 -21.22
CA SER A 185 4.24 16.92 -22.39
C SER A 185 5.07 15.76 -22.94
N LEU A 186 4.40 14.94 -23.74
CA LEU A 186 5.05 13.84 -24.46
C LEU A 186 6.13 14.34 -25.43
N ASP A 187 5.94 15.50 -26.06
CA ASP A 187 6.94 16.09 -26.96
C ASP A 187 8.21 16.53 -26.20
N SER A 188 8.05 17.05 -24.99
CA SER A 188 9.20 17.36 -24.13
C SER A 188 9.92 16.08 -23.69
N LEU A 189 9.18 14.97 -23.48
CA LEU A 189 9.77 13.66 -23.15
C LEU A 189 10.63 13.11 -24.30
N LYS A 190 10.21 13.31 -25.54
CA LYS A 190 10.97 12.89 -26.74
C LYS A 190 12.37 13.51 -26.82
N SER A 191 12.58 14.67 -26.25
CA SER A 191 13.86 15.38 -26.24
C SER A 191 14.69 15.18 -24.98
N THR A 192 14.14 14.54 -23.93
CA THR A 192 14.76 14.45 -22.61
C THR A 192 14.88 12.99 -22.14
N THR A 193 16.11 12.49 -21.98
CA THR A 193 16.37 11.18 -21.32
C THR A 193 16.32 11.32 -19.80
N GLY A 194 16.05 10.22 -19.08
CA GLY A 194 15.88 10.26 -17.63
C GLY A 194 14.71 11.18 -17.22
N ALA A 195 13.61 11.09 -17.95
CA ALA A 195 12.44 11.94 -17.74
C ALA A 195 11.15 11.12 -17.76
N TYR A 196 10.09 11.71 -17.18
CA TYR A 196 8.74 11.14 -17.23
C TYR A 196 7.68 12.21 -17.51
N PHE A 197 6.57 11.77 -18.06
CA PHE A 197 5.35 12.54 -18.25
C PHE A 197 4.16 11.69 -17.80
N HIS A 198 3.34 12.22 -16.90
CA HIS A 198 2.10 11.58 -16.46
C HIS A 198 0.89 12.32 -17.01
N ASP A 199 0.18 11.67 -17.92
CA ASP A 199 -1.10 12.15 -18.42
C ASP A 199 -2.21 11.67 -17.48
N VAL A 200 -2.64 12.56 -16.60
CA VAL A 200 -3.70 12.26 -15.61
C VAL A 200 -5.08 12.05 -16.24
N ASN A 201 -5.32 12.55 -17.46
CA ASN A 201 -6.60 12.37 -18.13
C ASN A 201 -6.78 10.95 -18.67
N THR A 202 -5.67 10.31 -19.04
CA THR A 202 -5.65 8.94 -19.59
C THR A 202 -5.08 7.93 -18.59
N ASN A 203 -4.72 8.36 -17.39
CA ASN A 203 -4.04 7.54 -16.38
C ASN A 203 -2.81 6.83 -16.96
N THR A 204 -2.04 7.53 -17.80
CA THR A 204 -0.90 6.96 -18.49
C THR A 204 0.40 7.64 -18.08
N LEU A 205 1.32 6.84 -17.54
CA LEU A 205 2.66 7.28 -17.23
C LEU A 205 3.60 6.89 -18.36
N PHE A 206 4.27 7.88 -18.93
CA PHE A 206 5.29 7.71 -19.94
C PHE A 206 6.66 7.96 -19.34
N ILE A 207 7.65 7.15 -19.71
CA ILE A 207 9.05 7.34 -19.32
C ILE A 207 9.99 7.23 -20.53
N ARG A 208 11.12 7.91 -20.41
CA ARG A 208 12.29 7.68 -21.22
C ARG A 208 13.47 7.44 -20.28
N THR A 209 14.05 6.23 -20.33
CA THR A 209 15.14 5.83 -19.44
C THR A 209 16.40 6.70 -19.62
N THR A 210 17.27 6.73 -18.63
CA THR A 210 18.51 7.53 -18.68
C THR A 210 19.42 7.12 -19.83
N LYS A 211 19.46 5.81 -20.15
CA LYS A 211 20.26 5.24 -21.24
C LYS A 211 19.49 5.06 -22.54
N ASN A 212 18.20 5.46 -22.56
CA ASN A 212 17.32 5.28 -23.72
C ASN A 212 17.11 3.80 -24.11
N ASP A 213 17.16 2.90 -23.17
CA ASP A 213 17.00 1.44 -23.33
C ASP A 213 15.69 0.91 -22.74
N ASN A 214 15.48 -0.40 -22.81
CA ASN A 214 14.23 -1.04 -22.41
C ASN A 214 14.12 -1.19 -20.89
N PRO A 215 13.14 -0.57 -20.20
CA PRO A 215 12.95 -0.68 -18.77
C PRO A 215 12.52 -2.09 -18.29
N ASN A 216 12.11 -2.98 -19.20
CA ASN A 216 11.80 -4.37 -18.89
C ASN A 216 13.04 -5.28 -18.92
N SER A 217 14.21 -4.75 -19.29
CA SER A 217 15.44 -5.55 -19.32
C SER A 217 15.85 -6.00 -17.92
N VAL A 218 16.49 -7.18 -17.85
CA VAL A 218 16.99 -7.71 -16.58
C VAL A 218 17.93 -6.71 -15.91
N GLY A 219 17.69 -6.43 -14.63
CA GLY A 219 18.44 -5.47 -13.85
C GLY A 219 17.91 -4.03 -13.89
N TYR A 220 16.88 -3.74 -14.67
CA TYR A 220 16.15 -2.47 -14.60
C TYR A 220 15.06 -2.53 -13.53
N LYS A 221 15.01 -1.50 -12.71
CA LYS A 221 13.93 -1.34 -11.73
C LYS A 221 13.52 0.13 -11.68
N ILE A 222 12.34 0.40 -12.20
CA ILE A 222 11.73 1.73 -12.18
C ILE A 222 10.77 1.82 -11.01
N VAL A 223 11.03 2.78 -10.16
CA VAL A 223 10.29 3.04 -8.94
C VAL A 223 9.45 4.29 -9.13
N ILE A 224 8.14 4.20 -8.89
CA ILE A 224 7.18 5.28 -9.04
C ILE A 224 6.69 5.71 -7.67
N SER A 225 6.82 6.99 -7.36
CA SER A 225 6.22 7.61 -6.18
C SER A 225 4.93 8.32 -6.58
N THR A 226 3.85 8.05 -5.87
CA THR A 226 2.52 8.61 -6.13
C THR A 226 1.95 9.31 -4.90
N ARG A 227 0.93 10.15 -5.09
CA ARG A 227 0.12 10.78 -4.04
C ARG A 227 -1.37 10.66 -4.34
#